data_6a1158c255194467763b747ad4b24956
#
_entry.id   6a1158c255194467763b747ad4b24956
#
_cell.length_a   1.000
_cell.length_b   1.000
_cell.length_c   1.000
_cell.angle_alpha   90.00
_cell.angle_beta   90.00
_cell.angle_gamma   90.00
#
_symmetry.space_group_name_H-M   'P 1'
#
loop_
_entity.id
_entity.type
_entity.pdbx_description
1 polymer ?
#
loop_
_entity_poly.entity_id
_entity_poly.type
_entity_poly.pdbx_seq_one_letter_code
_entity_poly.pdbx_strand_id
1 'polypeptide(L)'
;MKPRAIVVVIAALMVLAFGSAASAQSDCKTLVPASPWGPNDQTGATNRITPAVTKAAATEIKDGKVIAMAYPLADGIPLFGTRFTKTILTATTLAPGGALGENQLTYMEDTWLSQSHVGTHLDGMGHIGRKDCYYNQTPMGKFITQNAMTKLGLEHLKPFATRGVIVDMVKVYQQANKLKSNPACKKPCLDKGTVITAADIQAGLKMYNVTLREGDIVIIHTGWGDLFEQYPAQNATYNSGEPGIGKDAATWLISQKIVAVGNDTWGVEVIPGESPKEAFIVHNMLLTDNGIHIIENVRTDLIAAEAAATGRATFFFNMTVPKAVGLTGNFVGIEAIR
;
A
#
# COMPACT_ATOMS: atom_id res chain seq x y z
N MET A 1 -1.72 -51.41 -66.23
CA MET A 1 -0.84 -50.43 -65.58
C MET A 1 -1.55 -49.10 -65.60
N LYS A 2 -1.99 -48.60 -64.42
CA LYS A 2 -2.63 -47.28 -64.26
C LYS A 2 -1.60 -46.28 -63.77
N PRO A 3 -1.49 -45.05 -64.33
CA PRO A 3 -0.52 -44.07 -63.86
C PRO A 3 -0.97 -43.47 -62.50
N ARG A 4 -0.04 -43.39 -61.56
CA ARG A 4 -0.19 -42.70 -60.29
C ARG A 4 0.07 -41.22 -60.52
N ALA A 5 -0.93 -40.38 -60.25
CA ALA A 5 -0.75 -38.92 -60.21
C ALA A 5 -0.02 -38.54 -58.91
N ILE A 6 1.09 -37.81 -59.06
CA ILE A 6 1.83 -37.19 -57.96
C ILE A 6 1.17 -35.83 -57.70
N VAL A 7 0.53 -35.67 -56.55
CA VAL A 7 0.04 -34.41 -56.08
C VAL A 7 1.18 -33.70 -55.34
N VAL A 8 1.69 -32.62 -55.94
CA VAL A 8 2.66 -31.73 -55.27
C VAL A 8 1.86 -30.69 -54.48
N VAL A 9 1.91 -30.80 -53.16
CA VAL A 9 1.36 -29.79 -52.26
C VAL A 9 2.41 -28.71 -52.07
N ILE A 10 2.18 -27.54 -52.65
CA ILE A 10 2.99 -26.32 -52.41
C ILE A 10 2.44 -25.70 -51.11
N ALA A 11 3.16 -25.88 -50.02
CA ALA A 11 2.89 -25.16 -48.78
C ALA A 11 3.44 -23.72 -48.91
N ALA A 12 2.54 -22.77 -49.13
CA ALA A 12 2.86 -21.36 -49.06
C ALA A 12 3.04 -20.95 -47.60
N LEU A 13 4.28 -20.72 -47.14
CA LEU A 13 4.59 -20.08 -45.87
C LEU A 13 4.16 -18.61 -45.96
N MET A 14 2.99 -18.27 -45.43
CA MET A 14 2.70 -16.86 -45.08
C MET A 14 3.53 -16.50 -43.86
N VAL A 15 4.63 -15.78 -44.08
CA VAL A 15 5.33 -15.05 -43.03
C VAL A 15 4.47 -13.86 -42.67
N LEU A 16 3.66 -13.99 -41.62
CA LEU A 16 3.02 -12.86 -40.94
C LEU A 16 4.13 -12.05 -40.30
N ALA A 17 4.57 -11.01 -40.98
CA ALA A 17 5.39 -9.97 -40.37
C ALA A 17 4.52 -9.27 -39.28
N PHE A 18 4.61 -9.72 -38.04
CA PHE A 18 4.18 -8.91 -36.91
C PHE A 18 5.12 -7.70 -36.88
N GLY A 19 4.75 -6.66 -37.59
CA GLY A 19 5.30 -5.34 -37.35
C GLY A 19 4.94 -4.97 -35.91
N SER A 20 5.90 -5.07 -34.99
CA SER A 20 5.80 -4.42 -33.72
C SER A 20 5.69 -2.93 -34.03
N ALA A 21 4.46 -2.41 -34.03
CA ALA A 21 4.24 -0.97 -33.95
C ALA A 21 4.91 -0.58 -32.64
N ALA A 22 6.11 -0.03 -32.70
CA ALA A 22 6.75 0.62 -31.57
C ALA A 22 5.75 1.71 -31.14
N SER A 23 4.99 1.46 -30.10
CA SER A 23 4.14 2.47 -29.48
C SER A 23 5.06 3.65 -29.19
N ALA A 24 4.77 4.80 -29.77
CA ALA A 24 5.54 6.01 -29.47
C ALA A 24 5.52 6.22 -27.97
N GLN A 25 6.70 6.28 -27.36
CA GLN A 25 6.85 6.53 -25.93
C GLN A 25 6.14 7.85 -25.58
N SER A 26 5.31 7.83 -24.54
CA SER A 26 4.58 9.03 -24.10
C SER A 26 5.56 10.12 -23.65
N ASP A 27 5.20 11.37 -23.91
CA ASP A 27 5.93 12.51 -23.33
C ASP A 27 5.53 12.64 -21.84
N CYS A 28 6.35 12.06 -20.97
CA CYS A 28 6.08 12.05 -19.53
C CYS A 28 6.04 13.44 -18.90
N LYS A 29 6.63 14.45 -19.52
CA LYS A 29 6.58 15.83 -19.02
C LYS A 29 5.17 16.44 -19.09
N THR A 30 4.36 15.96 -20.04
CA THR A 30 2.97 16.42 -20.20
C THR A 30 1.99 15.62 -19.34
N LEU A 31 2.37 14.43 -18.89
CA LEU A 31 1.49 13.49 -18.18
C LEU A 31 1.69 13.47 -16.67
N VAL A 32 2.92 13.68 -16.20
CA VAL A 32 3.29 13.56 -14.79
C VAL A 32 4.11 14.78 -14.38
N PRO A 33 3.79 15.40 -13.24
CA PRO A 33 4.57 16.52 -12.70
C PRO A 33 6.03 16.14 -12.41
N ALA A 34 6.93 17.10 -12.55
CA ALA A 34 8.30 16.94 -12.03
C ALA A 34 8.31 16.97 -10.51
N SER A 35 9.21 16.21 -9.91
CA SER A 35 9.40 16.22 -8.47
C SER A 35 9.90 17.60 -7.99
N PRO A 36 9.35 18.15 -6.90
CA PRO A 36 9.86 19.38 -6.29
C PRO A 36 11.26 19.20 -5.66
N TRP A 37 11.72 17.96 -5.49
CA TRP A 37 13.06 17.63 -4.97
C TRP A 37 14.08 17.37 -6.08
N GLY A 38 13.74 17.65 -7.33
CA GLY A 38 14.63 17.60 -8.47
C GLY A 38 14.58 16.34 -9.31
N PRO A 39 15.30 16.32 -10.46
CA PRO A 39 15.14 15.30 -11.48
C PRO A 39 15.65 13.91 -11.08
N ASN A 40 16.48 13.83 -10.05
CA ASN A 40 17.02 12.55 -9.53
C ASN A 40 16.24 12.00 -8.33
N ASP A 41 15.16 12.67 -7.92
CA ASP A 41 14.37 12.20 -6.78
C ASP A 41 13.60 10.92 -7.14
N GLN A 42 13.69 9.95 -6.24
CA GLN A 42 13.04 8.64 -6.33
C GLN A 42 12.20 8.30 -5.08
N THR A 43 12.16 9.19 -4.12
CA THR A 43 11.65 8.91 -2.77
C THR A 43 10.42 9.74 -2.40
N GLY A 44 10.09 10.72 -3.23
CA GLY A 44 8.88 11.51 -3.05
C GLY A 44 8.82 12.26 -1.73
N ALA A 45 7.66 12.27 -1.12
CA ALA A 45 7.34 13.02 0.09
C ALA A 45 8.14 12.59 1.33
N THR A 46 8.84 11.42 1.31
CA THR A 46 9.76 11.06 2.40
C THR A 46 10.90 12.06 2.58
N ASN A 47 11.19 12.88 1.56
CA ASN A 47 12.13 14.00 1.67
C ASN A 47 11.71 15.04 2.74
N ARG A 48 10.42 15.07 3.13
CA ARG A 48 9.92 15.89 4.23
C ARG A 48 10.31 15.37 5.61
N ILE A 49 10.70 14.10 5.74
CA ILE A 49 11.19 13.54 7.01
C ILE A 49 12.64 13.97 7.23
N THR A 50 12.79 15.19 7.69
CA THR A 50 14.09 15.76 8.05
C THR A 50 14.46 15.41 9.49
N PRO A 51 15.75 15.56 9.90
CA PRO A 51 16.13 15.37 11.30
C PRO A 51 15.33 16.23 12.28
N ALA A 52 14.95 17.44 11.88
CA ALA A 52 14.12 18.32 12.69
C ALA A 52 12.69 17.80 12.85
N VAL A 53 12.09 17.28 11.77
CA VAL A 53 10.75 16.65 11.80
C VAL A 53 10.77 15.41 12.69
N THR A 54 11.75 14.53 12.54
CA THR A 54 11.89 13.34 13.39
C THR A 54 12.08 13.70 14.86
N LYS A 55 12.94 14.69 15.15
CA LYS A 55 13.16 15.18 16.54
C LYS A 55 11.87 15.75 17.14
N ALA A 56 11.12 16.52 16.36
CA ALA A 56 9.83 17.05 16.81
C ALA A 56 8.80 15.94 17.03
N ALA A 57 8.76 14.94 16.14
CA ALA A 57 7.85 13.78 16.27
C ALA A 57 8.16 12.94 17.52
N ALA A 58 9.43 12.81 17.91
CA ALA A 58 9.82 12.09 19.12
C ALA A 58 9.19 12.66 20.41
N THR A 59 8.74 13.92 20.40
CA THR A 59 8.01 14.50 21.51
C THR A 59 6.60 13.95 21.69
N GLU A 60 6.08 13.18 20.75
CA GLU A 60 4.81 12.47 20.87
C GLU A 60 4.90 11.25 21.80
N ILE A 61 6.11 10.77 22.08
CA ILE A 61 6.34 9.68 23.03
C ILE A 61 6.20 10.25 24.47
N LYS A 62 5.17 9.79 25.18
CA LYS A 62 4.86 10.26 26.54
C LYS A 62 4.96 9.14 27.59
N ASP A 63 4.47 7.98 27.26
CA ASP A 63 4.30 6.82 28.16
C ASP A 63 5.09 5.60 27.68
N GLY A 64 5.69 5.65 26.49
CA GLY A 64 6.51 4.57 25.95
C GLY A 64 5.70 3.36 25.47
N LYS A 65 4.37 3.44 25.43
CA LYS A 65 3.53 2.36 24.93
C LYS A 65 3.74 2.14 23.44
N VAL A 66 4.05 0.91 23.04
CA VAL A 66 4.23 0.52 21.63
C VAL A 66 3.00 -0.26 21.17
N ILE A 67 2.41 0.18 20.06
CA ILE A 67 1.22 -0.44 19.45
C ILE A 67 1.61 -0.88 18.04
N ALA A 68 1.56 -2.20 17.79
CA ALA A 68 1.76 -2.75 16.45
C ALA A 68 0.55 -2.45 15.56
N MET A 69 0.83 -1.92 14.36
CA MET A 69 -0.20 -1.52 13.39
C MET A 69 -0.11 -2.33 12.10
N ALA A 70 0.57 -3.46 12.10
CA ALA A 70 0.63 -4.40 10.99
C ALA A 70 -0.12 -5.69 11.34
N TYR A 71 -0.83 -6.25 10.36
CA TYR A 71 -1.42 -7.58 10.49
C TYR A 71 -0.36 -8.66 10.30
N PRO A 72 -0.44 -9.79 11.04
CA PRO A 72 0.36 -10.97 10.70
C PRO A 72 0.08 -11.45 9.30
N LEU A 73 1.12 -11.80 8.55
CA LEU A 73 0.98 -12.48 7.28
C LEU A 73 0.74 -13.96 7.54
N ALA A 74 -0.35 -14.49 6.99
CA ALA A 74 -0.73 -15.89 7.15
C ALA A 74 -1.39 -16.43 5.87
N ASP A 75 -1.38 -17.75 5.72
CA ASP A 75 -2.16 -18.39 4.68
C ASP A 75 -3.66 -18.08 4.88
N GLY A 76 -4.36 -17.74 3.79
CA GLY A 76 -5.79 -17.51 3.83
C GLY A 76 -6.23 -16.08 4.16
N ILE A 77 -5.32 -15.14 4.38
CA ILE A 77 -5.68 -13.71 4.51
C ILE A 77 -6.35 -13.18 3.25
N PRO A 78 -7.14 -12.10 3.32
CA PRO A 78 -7.69 -11.46 2.13
C PRO A 78 -6.57 -10.98 1.19
N LEU A 79 -6.68 -11.32 -0.08
CA LEU A 79 -5.73 -10.95 -1.11
C LEU A 79 -6.47 -10.42 -2.33
N PHE A 80 -6.05 -9.27 -2.84
CA PHE A 80 -6.65 -8.67 -4.03
C PHE A 80 -6.23 -9.39 -5.31
N GLY A 81 -7.18 -9.69 -6.18
CA GLY A 81 -6.94 -10.30 -7.48
C GLY A 81 -6.32 -11.70 -7.37
N THR A 82 -5.22 -11.92 -8.09
CA THR A 82 -4.50 -13.20 -8.13
C THR A 82 -3.29 -13.25 -7.22
N ARG A 83 -3.19 -12.33 -6.27
CA ARG A 83 -2.08 -12.29 -5.32
C ARG A 83 -2.08 -13.55 -4.45
N PHE A 84 -0.89 -13.94 -4.01
CA PHE A 84 -0.71 -15.07 -3.09
C PHE A 84 0.40 -14.78 -2.07
N THR A 85 0.35 -15.49 -0.96
CA THR A 85 1.44 -15.59 0.03
C THR A 85 1.48 -17.02 0.55
N LYS A 86 2.70 -17.55 0.75
CA LYS A 86 2.90 -18.93 1.19
C LYS A 86 4.18 -19.05 1.98
N THR A 87 4.09 -19.64 3.16
CA THR A 87 5.27 -20.04 3.94
C THR A 87 5.46 -21.55 3.82
N ILE A 88 6.68 -22.00 3.53
CA ILE A 88 7.05 -23.40 3.37
C ILE A 88 8.25 -23.66 4.26
N LEU A 89 8.12 -24.59 5.20
CA LEU A 89 9.26 -25.07 6.00
C LEU A 89 10.17 -25.91 5.09
N THR A 90 11.40 -25.45 4.86
CA THR A 90 12.28 -25.99 3.82
C THR A 90 13.44 -26.81 4.35
N ALA A 91 13.91 -26.54 5.57
CA ALA A 91 15.00 -27.28 6.17
C ALA A 91 14.68 -27.66 7.61
N THR A 92 14.96 -28.90 7.93
CA THR A 92 14.84 -29.41 9.28
C THR A 92 15.95 -30.44 9.50
N THR A 93 16.50 -30.51 10.69
CA THR A 93 17.44 -31.55 11.07
C THR A 93 16.75 -32.91 11.39
N LEU A 94 15.45 -33.02 11.13
CA LEU A 94 14.71 -34.28 11.17
C LEU A 94 15.00 -35.20 9.98
N ALA A 95 15.78 -34.73 8.98
CA ALA A 95 16.26 -35.50 7.87
C ALA A 95 17.28 -36.57 8.33
N PRO A 96 17.57 -37.64 7.53
CA PRO A 96 18.58 -38.64 7.85
C PRO A 96 19.93 -37.98 8.17
N GLY A 97 20.41 -38.18 9.40
CA GLY A 97 21.63 -37.54 9.91
C GLY A 97 21.41 -36.82 11.25
N GLY A 98 20.19 -36.45 11.57
CA GLY A 98 19.85 -35.91 12.89
C GLY A 98 20.52 -34.59 13.24
N ALA A 99 20.73 -34.38 14.53
CA ALA A 99 21.37 -33.17 15.07
C ALA A 99 22.84 -33.07 14.67
N LEU A 100 23.35 -31.85 14.53
CA LEU A 100 24.71 -31.56 14.08
C LEU A 100 25.66 -31.35 15.26
N GLY A 101 26.87 -31.89 15.12
CA GLY A 101 27.95 -31.70 16.07
C GLY A 101 27.72 -32.35 17.43
N GLU A 102 28.73 -32.26 18.31
CA GLU A 102 28.67 -32.81 19.69
C GLU A 102 27.63 -32.09 20.56
N ASN A 103 27.33 -30.83 20.26
CA ASN A 103 26.31 -30.03 20.92
C ASN A 103 24.87 -30.33 20.46
N GLN A 104 24.70 -31.32 19.58
CA GLN A 104 23.38 -31.77 19.08
C GLN A 104 22.51 -30.63 18.52
N LEU A 105 23.10 -29.73 17.71
CA LEU A 105 22.42 -28.61 17.10
C LEU A 105 21.29 -29.10 16.18
N THR A 106 20.10 -28.55 16.36
CA THR A 106 18.99 -28.65 15.41
C THR A 106 18.62 -27.25 14.88
N TYR A 107 18.14 -27.19 13.66
CA TYR A 107 17.69 -25.92 13.05
C TYR A 107 16.49 -26.15 12.15
N MET A 108 15.75 -25.06 11.91
CA MET A 108 14.66 -25.00 10.94
C MET A 108 14.83 -23.75 10.09
N GLU A 109 14.52 -23.87 8.80
CA GLU A 109 14.52 -22.77 7.85
C GLU A 109 13.22 -22.83 7.05
N ASP A 110 12.78 -21.69 6.57
CA ASP A 110 11.60 -21.55 5.74
C ASP A 110 11.90 -20.77 4.46
N THR A 111 11.06 -20.98 3.49
CA THR A 111 10.94 -20.14 2.28
C THR A 111 9.62 -19.45 2.34
N TRP A 112 9.65 -18.13 2.23
CA TRP A 112 8.46 -17.32 2.05
C TRP A 112 8.37 -16.85 0.61
N LEU A 113 7.31 -17.29 -0.09
CA LEU A 113 7.01 -16.90 -1.47
C LEU A 113 5.72 -16.08 -1.48
N SER A 114 5.83 -14.82 -1.90
CA SER A 114 4.71 -13.88 -1.83
C SER A 114 4.86 -12.77 -2.87
N GLN A 115 3.72 -12.22 -3.31
CA GLN A 115 3.73 -10.89 -3.91
C GLN A 115 3.98 -9.84 -2.84
N SER A 116 4.53 -8.70 -3.26
CA SER A 116 4.94 -7.63 -2.34
C SER A 116 3.78 -6.81 -1.78
N HIS A 117 2.67 -6.74 -2.50
CA HIS A 117 1.47 -5.97 -2.11
C HIS A 117 0.44 -6.86 -1.40
N VAL A 118 0.83 -7.44 -0.25
CA VAL A 118 -0.03 -8.33 0.56
C VAL A 118 0.03 -7.95 2.03
N GLY A 119 -1.07 -8.17 2.76
CA GLY A 119 -1.18 -7.75 4.15
C GLY A 119 -0.92 -6.26 4.32
N THR A 120 -0.41 -5.85 5.48
CA THR A 120 -0.01 -4.45 5.69
C THR A 120 1.22 -4.13 4.87
N HIS A 121 1.09 -3.24 3.89
CA HIS A 121 2.16 -2.94 2.95
C HIS A 121 2.22 -1.46 2.57
N LEU A 122 3.38 -1.07 2.02
CA LEU A 122 3.67 0.26 1.50
C LEU A 122 3.74 0.19 -0.02
N ASP A 123 3.05 1.11 -0.69
CA ASP A 123 3.20 1.35 -2.11
C ASP A 123 4.33 2.34 -2.40
N GLY A 124 5.21 1.92 -3.31
CA GLY A 124 6.32 2.74 -3.79
C GLY A 124 6.00 3.51 -5.05
N MET A 125 6.89 4.43 -5.41
CA MET A 125 6.75 5.33 -6.58
C MET A 125 6.70 4.61 -7.92
N GLY A 126 7.18 3.38 -7.98
CA GLY A 126 7.15 2.52 -9.18
C GLY A 126 5.89 1.66 -9.30
N HIS A 127 4.92 1.77 -8.38
CA HIS A 127 3.72 0.93 -8.37
C HIS A 127 2.68 1.38 -9.40
N ILE A 128 2.30 2.65 -9.38
CA ILE A 128 1.24 3.21 -10.22
C ILE A 128 1.81 4.31 -11.13
N GLY A 129 1.35 4.34 -12.39
CA GLY A 129 1.72 5.34 -13.38
C GLY A 129 0.53 5.81 -14.20
N ARG A 130 0.77 6.76 -15.11
CA ARG A 130 -0.17 7.21 -16.15
C ARG A 130 0.37 6.78 -17.50
N LYS A 131 -0.32 5.89 -18.21
CA LYS A 131 0.20 5.23 -19.41
C LYS A 131 1.56 4.55 -19.07
N ASP A 132 2.61 4.94 -19.75
CA ASP A 132 3.98 4.47 -19.55
C ASP A 132 4.85 5.46 -18.72
N CYS A 133 4.23 6.37 -17.96
CA CYS A 133 4.90 7.42 -17.19
C CYS A 133 4.63 7.25 -15.69
N TYR A 134 5.69 7.23 -14.91
CA TYR A 134 5.68 7.08 -13.46
C TYR A 134 6.20 8.34 -12.77
N TYR A 135 6.20 8.30 -11.44
CA TYR A 135 6.64 9.42 -10.61
C TYR A 135 7.89 10.12 -11.18
N ASN A 136 7.92 11.46 -11.01
CA ASN A 136 9.01 12.31 -11.47
C ASN A 136 9.33 12.16 -12.95
N GLN A 137 8.26 12.05 -13.79
CA GLN A 137 8.37 11.97 -15.25
C GLN A 137 9.22 10.79 -15.75
N THR A 138 9.27 9.68 -15.00
CA THR A 138 10.10 8.53 -15.32
C THR A 138 9.38 7.61 -16.30
N PRO A 139 9.89 7.45 -17.54
CA PRO A 139 9.27 6.55 -18.52
C PRO A 139 9.52 5.08 -18.16
N MET A 140 8.50 4.24 -18.25
CA MET A 140 8.54 2.81 -17.94
C MET A 140 9.70 2.08 -18.59
N GLY A 141 9.93 2.29 -19.89
CA GLY A 141 11.01 1.65 -20.64
C GLY A 141 12.44 2.06 -20.22
N LYS A 142 12.58 3.02 -19.29
CA LYS A 142 13.88 3.46 -18.78
C LYS A 142 14.26 2.87 -17.42
N PHE A 143 13.34 2.18 -16.76
CA PHE A 143 13.62 1.66 -15.40
C PHE A 143 13.08 0.24 -15.15
N ILE A 144 12.22 -0.31 -16.00
CA ILE A 144 11.75 -1.69 -15.86
C ILE A 144 12.67 -2.62 -16.64
N THR A 145 13.09 -3.70 -15.98
CA THR A 145 13.79 -4.83 -16.60
C THR A 145 12.94 -6.08 -16.45
N GLN A 146 13.38 -7.18 -17.04
CA GLN A 146 12.72 -8.48 -16.90
C GLN A 146 12.68 -8.97 -15.44
N ASN A 147 13.64 -8.57 -14.63
CA ASN A 147 13.79 -9.10 -13.26
C ASN A 147 13.33 -8.13 -12.17
N ALA A 148 13.51 -6.83 -12.36
CA ALA A 148 13.23 -5.82 -11.33
C ALA A 148 13.22 -4.41 -11.92
N MET A 149 12.81 -3.43 -11.11
CA MET A 149 13.01 -2.02 -11.44
C MET A 149 14.45 -1.59 -11.10
N THR A 150 14.98 -0.67 -11.89
CA THR A 150 16.30 -0.06 -11.68
C THR A 150 16.22 1.36 -11.13
N LYS A 151 15.00 1.88 -10.98
CA LYS A 151 14.67 3.17 -10.35
C LYS A 151 13.34 3.05 -9.61
N LEU A 152 13.05 4.00 -8.75
CA LEU A 152 11.80 4.12 -7.98
C LEU A 152 11.53 2.94 -7.04
N GLY A 153 12.51 2.06 -6.81
CA GLY A 153 12.40 0.93 -5.91
C GLY A 153 12.43 1.35 -4.44
N LEU A 154 11.84 0.52 -3.60
CA LEU A 154 11.72 0.80 -2.16
C LEU A 154 13.07 0.84 -1.41
N GLU A 155 14.12 0.26 -1.97
CA GLU A 155 15.48 0.28 -1.38
C GLU A 155 16.03 1.70 -1.20
N HIS A 156 15.54 2.67 -1.97
CA HIS A 156 15.93 4.07 -1.86
C HIS A 156 15.31 4.78 -0.65
N LEU A 157 14.20 4.27 -0.11
CA LEU A 157 13.48 4.91 0.99
C LEU A 157 14.29 4.82 2.31
N LYS A 158 14.29 5.90 3.06
CA LYS A 158 14.74 5.91 4.45
C LYS A 158 13.64 5.31 5.35
N PRO A 159 13.97 4.84 6.58
CA PRO A 159 12.95 4.54 7.56
C PRO A 159 12.02 5.74 7.79
N PHE A 160 10.74 5.46 8.00
CA PHE A 160 9.76 6.47 8.32
C PHE A 160 9.76 6.67 9.84
N ALA A 161 10.27 7.79 10.29
CA ALA A 161 10.32 8.18 11.69
C ALA A 161 9.78 9.62 11.81
N THR A 162 8.46 9.75 12.00
CA THR A 162 7.77 11.03 11.98
C THR A 162 6.51 11.00 12.85
N ARG A 163 5.73 12.08 12.86
CA ARG A 163 4.45 12.10 13.57
C ARG A 163 3.38 11.36 12.76
N GLY A 164 2.71 10.40 13.39
CA GLY A 164 1.48 9.79 12.93
C GLY A 164 0.25 10.47 13.53
N VAL A 165 -0.82 10.50 12.76
CA VAL A 165 -2.13 11.03 13.17
C VAL A 165 -3.19 10.01 12.82
N ILE A 166 -3.92 9.49 13.82
CA ILE A 166 -5.08 8.63 13.58
C ILE A 166 -6.34 9.47 13.43
N VAL A 167 -7.13 9.20 12.41
CA VAL A 167 -8.43 9.81 12.15
C VAL A 167 -9.50 8.74 12.18
N ASP A 168 -10.35 8.75 13.19
CA ASP A 168 -11.37 7.72 13.42
C ASP A 168 -12.67 8.08 12.68
N MET A 169 -12.83 7.56 11.46
CA MET A 169 -14.02 7.78 10.64
C MET A 169 -15.26 7.08 11.21
N VAL A 170 -15.09 5.97 11.92
CA VAL A 170 -16.22 5.32 12.58
C VAL A 170 -16.86 6.28 13.57
N LYS A 171 -16.06 6.94 14.41
CA LYS A 171 -16.58 7.95 15.35
C LYS A 171 -17.15 9.18 14.68
N VAL A 172 -16.50 9.69 13.63
CA VAL A 172 -17.00 10.83 12.85
C VAL A 172 -18.41 10.53 12.34
N TYR A 173 -18.61 9.35 11.73
CA TYR A 173 -19.90 8.97 11.18
C TYR A 173 -20.93 8.64 12.24
N GLN A 174 -20.52 8.10 13.39
CA GLN A 174 -21.40 7.92 14.56
C GLN A 174 -21.92 9.26 15.09
N GLN A 175 -21.03 10.22 15.32
CA GLN A 175 -21.42 11.55 15.83
C GLN A 175 -22.30 12.33 14.84
N ALA A 176 -22.11 12.12 13.54
CA ALA A 176 -22.93 12.70 12.50
C ALA A 176 -24.25 11.95 12.25
N ASN A 177 -24.53 10.86 12.98
CA ASN A 177 -25.65 9.94 12.75
C ASN A 177 -25.70 9.39 11.32
N LYS A 178 -24.54 9.20 10.70
CA LYS A 178 -24.38 8.68 9.33
C LYS A 178 -23.91 7.22 9.29
N LEU A 179 -23.42 6.68 10.41
CA LEU A 179 -22.92 5.30 10.46
C LEU A 179 -24.10 4.32 10.32
N LYS A 180 -24.02 3.48 9.30
CA LYS A 180 -24.98 2.41 9.07
C LYS A 180 -24.50 1.12 9.73
N SER A 181 -25.44 0.26 10.14
CA SER A 181 -25.09 -1.07 10.64
C SER A 181 -24.67 -1.96 9.47
N ASN A 182 -23.50 -2.52 9.55
CA ASN A 182 -23.01 -3.51 8.58
C ASN A 182 -22.93 -4.88 9.29
N PRO A 183 -23.80 -5.84 8.93
CA PRO A 183 -23.86 -7.14 9.63
C PRO A 183 -22.64 -8.04 9.39
N ALA A 184 -21.81 -7.75 8.39
CA ALA A 184 -20.58 -8.49 8.13
C ALA A 184 -19.46 -8.13 9.12
N CYS A 185 -19.48 -6.91 9.67
CA CYS A 185 -18.50 -6.46 10.66
C CYS A 185 -18.95 -6.85 12.07
N LYS A 186 -18.04 -7.40 12.88
CA LYS A 186 -18.26 -7.65 14.32
C LYS A 186 -18.18 -6.39 15.17
N LYS A 187 -17.37 -5.43 14.73
CA LYS A 187 -17.24 -4.09 15.29
C LYS A 187 -17.85 -3.07 14.33
N PRO A 188 -18.23 -1.86 14.78
CA PRO A 188 -18.72 -0.82 13.87
C PRO A 188 -17.71 -0.53 12.75
N CYS A 189 -18.19 -0.48 11.52
CA CYS A 189 -17.40 -0.19 10.33
C CYS A 189 -18.20 0.65 9.32
N LEU A 190 -17.51 1.39 8.46
CA LEU A 190 -18.13 2.04 7.31
C LEU A 190 -18.46 0.99 6.23
N ASP A 191 -19.50 1.24 5.42
CA ASP A 191 -19.84 0.39 4.29
C ASP A 191 -18.92 0.64 3.08
N LYS A 192 -18.73 -0.39 2.25
CA LYS A 192 -18.07 -0.23 0.95
C LYS A 192 -18.73 0.85 0.12
N GLY A 193 -17.93 1.57 -0.66
CA GLY A 193 -18.41 2.69 -1.47
C GLY A 193 -18.69 3.96 -0.67
N THR A 194 -18.39 3.98 0.64
CA THR A 194 -18.46 5.20 1.44
C THR A 194 -17.28 6.10 1.08
N VAL A 195 -17.57 7.25 0.47
CA VAL A 195 -16.56 8.26 0.13
C VAL A 195 -16.24 9.08 1.38
N ILE A 196 -14.98 9.05 1.81
CA ILE A 196 -14.45 9.89 2.88
C ILE A 196 -13.98 11.20 2.25
N THR A 197 -14.60 12.32 2.66
CA THR A 197 -14.31 13.66 2.14
C THR A 197 -13.26 14.39 2.98
N ALA A 198 -12.72 15.49 2.45
CA ALA A 198 -11.86 16.40 3.21
C ALA A 198 -12.56 16.91 4.49
N ALA A 199 -13.85 17.22 4.40
CA ALA A 199 -14.64 17.68 5.53
C ALA A 199 -14.77 16.61 6.63
N ASP A 200 -14.91 15.32 6.25
CA ASP A 200 -14.96 14.22 7.21
C ASP A 200 -13.61 14.07 7.94
N ILE A 201 -12.48 14.14 7.22
CA ILE A 201 -11.15 14.09 7.83
C ILE A 201 -10.94 15.27 8.78
N GLN A 202 -11.31 16.49 8.36
CA GLN A 202 -11.20 17.69 9.19
C GLN A 202 -12.08 17.59 10.45
N ALA A 203 -13.26 17.00 10.34
CA ALA A 203 -14.12 16.73 11.51
C ALA A 203 -13.43 15.78 12.50
N GLY A 204 -12.82 14.71 12.01
CA GLY A 204 -12.07 13.77 12.84
C GLY A 204 -10.84 14.40 13.52
N LEU A 205 -10.11 15.25 12.83
CA LEU A 205 -8.99 16.01 13.41
C LEU A 205 -9.46 16.97 14.51
N LYS A 206 -10.59 17.66 14.25
CA LYS A 206 -11.19 18.59 15.21
C LYS A 206 -11.61 17.91 16.51
N MET A 207 -12.07 16.64 16.48
CA MET A 207 -12.43 15.88 17.69
C MET A 207 -11.30 15.79 18.71
N TYR A 208 -10.04 15.81 18.24
CA TYR A 208 -8.85 15.72 19.07
C TYR A 208 -8.02 17.01 19.09
N ASN A 209 -8.56 18.12 18.56
CA ASN A 209 -7.85 19.39 18.42
C ASN A 209 -6.49 19.24 17.74
N VAL A 210 -6.43 18.45 16.66
CA VAL A 210 -5.20 18.20 15.89
C VAL A 210 -5.19 19.05 14.62
N THR A 211 -4.05 19.69 14.36
CA THR A 211 -3.70 20.31 13.09
C THR A 211 -2.58 19.50 12.45
N LEU A 212 -2.73 19.15 11.16
CA LEU A 212 -1.68 18.48 10.40
C LEU A 212 -0.47 19.39 10.21
N ARG A 213 0.71 18.78 10.16
CA ARG A 213 2.00 19.44 9.93
C ARG A 213 2.65 18.82 8.71
N GLU A 214 3.47 19.61 8.03
CA GLU A 214 4.34 19.05 6.99
C GLU A 214 5.19 17.92 7.56
N GLY A 215 5.19 16.78 6.84
CA GLY A 215 5.92 15.59 7.28
C GLY A 215 5.09 14.57 8.06
N ASP A 216 3.80 14.84 8.35
CA ASP A 216 2.92 13.89 9.01
C ASP A 216 2.56 12.68 8.14
N ILE A 217 2.19 11.60 8.81
CA ILE A 217 1.50 10.45 8.21
C ILE A 217 0.09 10.40 8.78
N VAL A 218 -0.90 10.34 7.89
CA VAL A 218 -2.31 10.26 8.28
C VAL A 218 -2.79 8.83 8.16
N ILE A 219 -3.29 8.26 9.24
CA ILE A 219 -3.88 6.93 9.29
C ILE A 219 -5.39 7.06 9.51
N ILE A 220 -6.17 6.44 8.65
CA ILE A 220 -7.63 6.53 8.65
C ILE A 220 -8.20 5.19 9.15
N HIS A 221 -8.97 5.23 10.22
CA HIS A 221 -9.71 4.08 10.74
C HIS A 221 -11.11 4.07 10.17
N THR A 222 -11.42 3.09 9.33
CA THR A 222 -12.75 2.89 8.74
C THR A 222 -13.54 1.78 9.43
N GLY A 223 -12.87 0.95 10.22
CA GLY A 223 -13.41 -0.27 10.80
C GLY A 223 -13.49 -1.44 9.80
N TRP A 224 -13.22 -1.23 8.50
CA TRP A 224 -13.26 -2.27 7.47
C TRP A 224 -12.26 -3.40 7.73
N GLY A 225 -11.15 -3.09 8.41
CA GLY A 225 -10.15 -4.06 8.86
C GLY A 225 -10.68 -5.15 9.79
N ASP A 226 -11.86 -4.98 10.42
CA ASP A 226 -12.54 -6.04 11.16
C ASP A 226 -12.86 -7.25 10.26
N LEU A 227 -13.15 -7.02 8.98
CA LEU A 227 -13.36 -8.10 7.99
C LEU A 227 -12.05 -8.81 7.64
N PHE A 228 -10.93 -8.08 7.60
CA PHE A 228 -9.60 -8.68 7.40
C PHE A 228 -9.29 -9.67 8.52
N GLU A 229 -9.56 -9.32 9.77
CA GLU A 229 -9.33 -10.20 10.93
C GLU A 229 -10.21 -11.46 10.92
N GLN A 230 -11.27 -11.49 10.13
CA GLN A 230 -12.21 -12.61 10.03
C GLN A 230 -11.86 -13.58 8.88
N TYR A 231 -10.62 -13.53 8.36
CA TYR A 231 -10.22 -14.45 7.30
C TYR A 231 -10.28 -15.93 7.74
N PRO A 232 -10.48 -16.88 6.85
CA PRO A 232 -10.83 -16.70 5.44
C PRO A 232 -12.31 -16.41 5.19
N ALA A 233 -13.17 -16.44 6.22
CA ALA A 233 -14.63 -16.41 6.09
C ALA A 233 -15.15 -15.14 5.40
N GLN A 234 -14.50 -13.99 5.62
CA GLN A 234 -14.92 -12.69 5.08
C GLN A 234 -14.09 -12.19 3.88
N ASN A 235 -13.19 -13.01 3.33
CA ASN A 235 -12.32 -12.58 2.21
C ASN A 235 -13.12 -12.04 1.01
N ALA A 236 -14.20 -12.70 0.63
CA ALA A 236 -15.06 -12.28 -0.48
C ALA A 236 -15.72 -10.92 -0.19
N THR A 237 -16.20 -10.71 1.02
CA THR A 237 -16.78 -9.42 1.45
C THR A 237 -15.73 -8.32 1.49
N TYR A 238 -14.58 -8.60 2.10
CA TYR A 238 -13.47 -7.67 2.20
C TYR A 238 -13.02 -7.17 0.83
N ASN A 239 -12.86 -8.08 -0.14
CA ASN A 239 -12.40 -7.76 -1.50
C ASN A 239 -13.51 -7.26 -2.44
N SER A 240 -14.77 -7.20 -2.01
CA SER A 240 -15.90 -6.79 -2.89
C SER A 240 -16.00 -5.28 -3.13
N GLY A 241 -15.18 -4.50 -2.48
CA GLY A 241 -15.15 -3.04 -2.44
C GLY A 241 -14.80 -2.57 -1.04
N GLU A 242 -14.70 -1.27 -0.82
CA GLU A 242 -14.26 -0.71 0.47
C GLU A 242 -14.71 0.75 0.66
N PRO A 243 -14.81 1.23 1.90
CA PRO A 243 -14.80 2.66 2.17
C PRO A 243 -13.40 3.23 1.94
N GLY A 244 -13.29 4.48 1.55
CA GLY A 244 -11.99 5.09 1.36
C GLY A 244 -12.07 6.57 1.00
N ILE A 245 -10.92 7.21 0.87
CA ILE A 245 -10.87 8.62 0.51
C ILE A 245 -11.26 8.85 -0.94
N GLY A 246 -12.01 9.94 -1.17
CA GLY A 246 -12.29 10.45 -2.50
C GLY A 246 -11.24 11.45 -2.99
N LYS A 247 -11.43 11.96 -4.22
CA LYS A 247 -10.53 12.95 -4.84
C LYS A 247 -10.43 14.26 -4.03
N ASP A 248 -11.53 14.68 -3.42
CA ASP A 248 -11.57 15.85 -2.57
C ASP A 248 -10.64 15.71 -1.36
N ALA A 249 -10.74 14.60 -0.64
CA ALA A 249 -9.86 14.29 0.49
C ALA A 249 -8.39 14.18 0.07
N ALA A 250 -8.12 13.51 -1.06
CA ALA A 250 -6.77 13.40 -1.59
C ALA A 250 -6.17 14.79 -1.91
N THR A 251 -6.94 15.65 -2.59
CA THR A 251 -6.51 17.01 -2.91
C THR A 251 -6.18 17.82 -1.65
N TRP A 252 -7.03 17.70 -0.63
CA TRP A 252 -6.80 18.39 0.63
C TRP A 252 -5.57 17.85 1.36
N LEU A 253 -5.42 16.52 1.46
CA LEU A 253 -4.26 15.88 2.10
C LEU A 253 -2.94 16.25 1.41
N ILE A 254 -2.93 16.32 0.08
CA ILE A 254 -1.78 16.80 -0.71
C ILE A 254 -1.41 18.23 -0.28
N SER A 255 -2.38 19.11 -0.11
CA SER A 255 -2.16 20.50 0.31
C SER A 255 -1.56 20.62 1.72
N GLN A 256 -1.79 19.60 2.59
CA GLN A 256 -1.22 19.53 3.93
C GLN A 256 0.24 19.06 3.95
N LYS A 257 0.81 18.72 2.79
CA LYS A 257 2.20 18.26 2.63
C LYS A 257 2.54 17.03 3.50
N ILE A 258 1.61 16.09 3.58
CA ILE A 258 1.84 14.83 4.28
C ILE A 258 2.86 13.96 3.55
N VAL A 259 3.39 12.96 4.23
CA VAL A 259 4.35 11.99 3.66
C VAL A 259 3.64 10.77 3.10
N ALA A 260 2.64 10.30 3.84
CA ALA A 260 1.86 9.15 3.46
C ALA A 260 0.44 9.23 4.04
N VAL A 261 -0.48 8.53 3.41
CA VAL A 261 -1.79 8.21 3.96
C VAL A 261 -1.97 6.70 4.00
N GLY A 262 -2.55 6.20 5.07
CA GLY A 262 -2.87 4.77 5.19
C GLY A 262 -4.24 4.55 5.78
N ASN A 263 -4.78 3.35 5.57
CA ASN A 263 -6.03 2.93 6.18
C ASN A 263 -6.11 1.41 6.36
N ASP A 264 -7.21 0.93 6.91
CA ASP A 264 -7.49 -0.47 7.19
C ASP A 264 -8.21 -1.20 6.04
N THR A 265 -8.06 -0.70 4.80
CA THR A 265 -8.61 -1.29 3.58
C THR A 265 -7.49 -1.74 2.62
N TRP A 266 -7.84 -2.45 1.55
CA TRP A 266 -6.86 -3.01 0.60
C TRP A 266 -6.44 -2.04 -0.51
N GLY A 267 -7.02 -0.83 -0.57
CA GLY A 267 -6.68 0.18 -1.56
C GLY A 267 -7.16 1.56 -1.09
N VAL A 268 -6.59 2.18 -0.20
CA VAL A 268 -6.85 3.47 0.48
C VAL A 268 -8.01 4.35 -0.06
N GLU A 269 -8.33 4.27 -1.36
CA GLU A 269 -9.43 5.00 -2.00
C GLU A 269 -10.75 4.22 -1.99
N VAL A 270 -11.84 4.93 -2.14
CA VAL A 270 -13.18 4.34 -2.15
C VAL A 270 -13.36 3.39 -3.33
N ILE A 271 -13.89 2.18 -3.09
CA ILE A 271 -14.26 1.22 -4.14
C ILE A 271 -15.70 0.74 -3.91
N PRO A 272 -16.60 0.87 -4.93
CA PRO A 272 -16.36 1.43 -6.26
C PRO A 272 -16.00 2.91 -6.22
N GLY A 273 -15.15 3.35 -7.16
CA GLY A 273 -14.67 4.73 -7.25
C GLY A 273 -15.79 5.74 -7.55
N GLU A 274 -15.50 7.02 -7.32
CA GLU A 274 -16.45 8.12 -7.56
C GLU A 274 -16.89 8.25 -9.02
N SER A 275 -16.09 7.76 -9.96
CA SER A 275 -16.41 7.76 -11.38
C SER A 275 -16.11 6.39 -12.01
N PRO A 276 -17.05 5.79 -12.74
CA PRO A 276 -16.82 4.52 -13.45
C PRO A 276 -15.82 4.65 -14.62
N LYS A 277 -15.42 5.88 -14.97
CA LYS A 277 -14.45 6.16 -16.04
C LYS A 277 -13.00 6.23 -15.52
N GLU A 278 -12.81 6.25 -14.22
CA GLU A 278 -11.51 6.40 -13.57
C GLU A 278 -11.22 5.16 -12.72
N ALA A 279 -10.04 4.59 -12.89
CA ALA A 279 -9.57 3.46 -12.08
C ALA A 279 -8.43 3.93 -11.18
N PHE A 280 -8.55 3.74 -9.88
CA PHE A 280 -7.51 4.07 -8.90
C PHE A 280 -6.95 5.49 -9.07
N ILE A 281 -7.86 6.47 -9.24
CA ILE A 281 -7.47 7.87 -9.50
C ILE A 281 -6.74 8.49 -8.32
N VAL A 282 -7.09 8.13 -7.09
CA VAL A 282 -6.44 8.65 -5.88
C VAL A 282 -5.00 8.14 -5.79
N HIS A 283 -4.74 6.89 -6.17
CA HIS A 283 -3.37 6.38 -6.29
C HIS A 283 -2.52 7.22 -7.25
N ASN A 284 -3.07 7.56 -8.43
CA ASN A 284 -2.36 8.46 -9.34
C ASN A 284 -2.09 9.83 -8.71
N MET A 285 -3.10 10.42 -8.05
CA MET A 285 -2.95 11.74 -7.41
C MET A 285 -1.88 11.72 -6.32
N LEU A 286 -1.83 10.67 -5.52
CA LEU A 286 -0.89 10.55 -4.41
C LEU A 286 0.50 10.13 -4.88
N LEU A 287 0.64 8.92 -5.44
CA LEU A 287 1.93 8.32 -5.81
C LEU A 287 2.54 9.01 -7.04
N THR A 288 1.80 8.99 -8.17
CA THR A 288 2.34 9.40 -9.46
C THR A 288 2.57 10.89 -9.54
N ASP A 289 1.58 11.69 -9.10
CA ASP A 289 1.60 13.13 -9.30
C ASP A 289 2.31 13.89 -8.17
N ASN A 290 2.25 13.39 -6.92
CA ASN A 290 2.73 14.12 -5.76
C ASN A 290 3.78 13.38 -4.90
N GLY A 291 4.12 12.14 -5.24
CA GLY A 291 5.11 11.36 -4.51
C GLY A 291 4.74 11.08 -3.05
N ILE A 292 3.45 11.08 -2.73
CA ILE A 292 2.92 10.74 -1.40
C ILE A 292 2.66 9.25 -1.36
N HIS A 293 3.22 8.56 -0.37
CA HIS A 293 3.09 7.12 -0.23
C HIS A 293 1.71 6.69 0.24
N ILE A 294 1.34 5.47 -0.11
CA ILE A 294 0.10 4.81 0.34
C ILE A 294 0.48 3.62 1.21
N ILE A 295 -0.25 3.44 2.31
CA ILE A 295 -0.08 2.31 3.23
C ILE A 295 -1.42 1.59 3.35
N GLU A 296 -1.49 0.36 2.91
CA GLU A 296 -2.72 -0.42 2.85
C GLU A 296 -2.78 -1.50 3.93
N ASN A 297 -3.99 -1.93 4.26
CA ASN A 297 -4.25 -2.95 5.28
C ASN A 297 -3.57 -2.63 6.62
N VAL A 298 -3.63 -1.38 7.07
CA VAL A 298 -3.08 -0.99 8.37
C VAL A 298 -4.00 -1.49 9.48
N ARG A 299 -3.46 -2.12 10.50
CA ARG A 299 -4.21 -2.48 11.69
C ARG A 299 -4.46 -1.25 12.54
N THR A 300 -5.62 -0.63 12.36
CA THR A 300 -5.94 0.67 12.96
C THR A 300 -6.76 0.59 14.25
N ASP A 301 -7.38 -0.56 14.55
CA ASP A 301 -8.32 -0.71 15.66
C ASP A 301 -7.69 -0.40 17.03
N LEU A 302 -6.46 -0.86 17.27
CA LEU A 302 -5.77 -0.66 18.55
C LEU A 302 -5.40 0.81 18.79
N ILE A 303 -4.88 1.50 17.77
CA ILE A 303 -4.50 2.91 17.91
C ILE A 303 -5.73 3.83 17.94
N ALA A 304 -6.82 3.49 17.24
CA ALA A 304 -8.08 4.21 17.32
C ALA A 304 -8.71 4.08 18.74
N ALA A 305 -8.71 2.87 19.30
CA ALA A 305 -9.16 2.63 20.67
C ALA A 305 -8.31 3.39 21.70
N GLU A 306 -6.99 3.41 21.52
CA GLU A 306 -6.07 4.15 22.37
C GLU A 306 -6.30 5.67 22.29
N ALA A 307 -6.48 6.20 21.09
CA ALA A 307 -6.81 7.61 20.89
C ALA A 307 -8.12 7.98 21.59
N ALA A 308 -9.11 7.09 21.51
CA ALA A 308 -10.39 7.26 22.18
C ALA A 308 -10.26 7.30 23.71
N ALA A 309 -9.44 6.41 24.27
CA ALA A 309 -9.25 6.29 25.72
C ALA A 309 -8.44 7.46 26.29
N THR A 310 -7.48 7.98 25.55
CA THR A 310 -6.53 8.99 26.04
C THR A 310 -6.83 10.42 25.57
N GLY A 311 -7.74 10.60 24.60
CA GLY A 311 -7.97 11.90 23.96
C GLY A 311 -6.84 12.38 23.07
N ARG A 312 -5.85 11.51 22.73
CA ARG A 312 -4.68 11.85 21.92
C ARG A 312 -4.68 11.08 20.61
N ALA A 313 -4.83 11.76 19.49
CA ALA A 313 -4.82 11.16 18.16
C ALA A 313 -3.43 11.18 17.49
N THR A 314 -2.41 11.72 18.16
CA THR A 314 -1.04 11.80 17.63
C THR A 314 -0.10 10.83 18.34
N PHE A 315 0.91 10.36 17.62
CA PHE A 315 1.90 9.40 18.11
C PHE A 315 3.20 9.51 17.30
N PHE A 316 4.30 8.97 17.82
CA PHE A 316 5.49 8.75 17.01
C PHE A 316 5.25 7.55 16.10
N PHE A 317 5.26 7.79 14.79
CA PHE A 317 5.12 6.77 13.77
C PHE A 317 6.50 6.23 13.38
N ASN A 318 6.66 4.92 13.50
CA ASN A 318 7.86 4.22 13.07
C ASN A 318 7.49 3.13 12.05
N MET A 319 8.19 3.12 10.91
CA MET A 319 8.04 2.07 9.89
C MET A 319 9.36 1.86 9.18
N THR A 320 9.76 0.61 9.05
CA THR A 320 10.91 0.22 8.26
C THR A 320 10.47 -0.49 6.99
N VAL A 321 11.18 -0.21 5.90
CA VAL A 321 10.92 -0.82 4.60
C VAL A 321 12.04 -1.82 4.30
N PRO A 322 11.71 -3.10 4.02
CA PRO A 322 12.72 -4.07 3.60
C PRO A 322 13.50 -3.59 2.39
N LYS A 323 14.84 -3.78 2.41
CA LYS A 323 15.76 -3.29 1.37
C LYS A 323 15.91 -4.26 0.20
N ALA A 324 14.81 -4.89 -0.23
CA ALA A 324 14.81 -5.68 -1.45
C ALA A 324 14.85 -4.74 -2.67
N VAL A 325 15.84 -4.94 -3.53
CA VAL A 325 16.12 -4.05 -4.67
C VAL A 325 15.07 -4.21 -5.75
N GLY A 326 14.56 -3.09 -6.24
CA GLY A 326 13.68 -3.01 -7.40
C GLY A 326 12.24 -3.46 -7.18
N LEU A 327 11.75 -3.48 -5.93
CA LEU A 327 10.35 -3.76 -5.62
C LEU A 327 9.47 -2.52 -5.74
N THR A 328 8.26 -2.73 -6.27
CA THR A 328 7.22 -1.69 -6.44
C THR A 328 6.51 -1.33 -5.14
N GLY A 329 6.46 -2.23 -4.20
CA GLY A 329 5.89 -2.13 -2.86
C GLY A 329 6.41 -3.26 -1.99
N ASN A 330 6.12 -3.25 -0.70
CA ASN A 330 6.45 -4.38 0.18
C ASN A 330 5.64 -4.32 1.47
N PHE A 331 5.43 -5.50 2.08
CA PHE A 331 4.92 -5.57 3.45
C PHE A 331 5.86 -4.83 4.39
N VAL A 332 5.28 -4.24 5.43
CA VAL A 332 6.00 -3.39 6.37
C VAL A 332 5.59 -3.69 7.82
N GLY A 333 6.53 -3.54 8.74
CA GLY A 333 6.24 -3.40 10.16
C GLY A 333 5.97 -1.93 10.48
N ILE A 334 4.89 -1.67 11.22
CA ILE A 334 4.47 -0.33 11.62
C ILE A 334 4.22 -0.33 13.11
N GLU A 335 4.79 0.64 13.81
CA GLU A 335 4.54 0.87 15.23
C GLU A 335 4.09 2.31 15.47
N ALA A 336 3.05 2.45 16.29
CA ALA A 336 2.74 3.70 16.97
C ALA A 336 3.38 3.67 18.37
N ILE A 337 4.21 4.64 18.69
CA ILE A 337 4.86 4.79 19.99
C ILE A 337 4.27 6.02 20.68
N ARG A 338 3.76 5.81 21.89
CA ARG A 338 2.96 6.81 22.63
C ARG A 338 3.74 7.42 23.80
#